data_5afe08de4c70ea7cfc2a1906513ff5ea
#
_entry.id   5afe08de4c70ea7cfc2a1906513ff5ea
#
_cell.length_a   1.000
_cell.length_b   1.000
_cell.length_c   1.000
_cell.angle_alpha   90.00
_cell.angle_beta   90.00
_cell.angle_gamma   90.00
#
_symmetry.space_group_name_H-M   'P 1'
#
loop_
_entity.id
_entity.type
_entity.pdbx_description
1 polymer ?
#
loop_
_entity_poly.entity_id
_entity_poly.type
_entity_poly.pdbx_seq_one_letter_code
_entity_poly.pdbx_strand_id
1 'polypeptide(L)'
;GHNGSGKSTLAGCFNAIRLPTGGVCYVDMMDTRDENNTYEVRKTVSMVFQNPDNQLVATVVEEDVAFALENMGVPPAEIRKRVDDALRAVGMYEYRAQAPHRLSGGQKQRIAIAGVIAMMPRCVVLDEPTAMLDPQGRREVMNVVRELNRKFGITVILITHHMDEAVQAQRVVVMHKGNVLMDGTPREIFTQVDKQIGRASCRERV
;
A
#
# COMPACT_ATOMS: atom_id res chain seq x y z
N GLY A 1 -1.72 14.04 6.43
CA GLY A 1 -1.57 14.30 7.88
C GLY A 1 -0.14 14.08 8.34
N HIS A 2 0.28 14.73 9.42
CA HIS A 2 1.63 14.56 9.99
C HIS A 2 1.85 13.13 10.50
N ASN A 3 3.13 12.77 10.76
CA ASN A 3 3.48 11.50 11.41
C ASN A 3 2.75 11.41 12.77
N GLY A 4 2.35 10.19 13.15
CA GLY A 4 1.57 9.96 14.39
C GLY A 4 0.08 10.31 14.29
N SER A 5 -0.46 10.65 13.11
CA SER A 5 -1.91 10.92 12.94
C SER A 5 -2.81 9.67 12.91
N GLY A 6 -2.25 8.45 13.04
CA GLY A 6 -2.99 7.21 13.10
C GLY A 6 -3.21 6.48 11.76
N LYS A 7 -2.64 6.98 10.65
CA LYS A 7 -2.83 6.39 9.29
C LYS A 7 -2.41 4.92 9.21
N SER A 8 -1.16 4.62 9.57
CA SER A 8 -0.61 3.26 9.53
C SER A 8 -1.29 2.34 10.55
N THR A 9 -1.78 2.89 11.68
CA THR A 9 -2.55 2.13 12.66
C THR A 9 -3.90 1.71 12.07
N LEU A 10 -4.61 2.64 11.43
CA LEU A 10 -5.87 2.35 10.73
C LEU A 10 -5.65 1.37 9.59
N ALA A 11 -4.59 1.57 8.79
CA ALA A 11 -4.22 0.67 7.69
C ALA A 11 -4.00 -0.78 8.17
N GLY A 12 -3.31 -0.94 9.31
CA GLY A 12 -3.09 -2.26 9.92
C GLY A 12 -4.39 -2.96 10.36
N CYS A 13 -5.48 -2.21 10.56
CA CYS A 13 -6.78 -2.82 10.86
C CYS A 13 -7.44 -3.42 9.61
N PHE A 14 -7.13 -2.91 8.40
CA PHE A 14 -7.74 -3.39 7.16
C PHE A 14 -7.28 -4.78 6.74
N ASN A 15 -6.11 -5.23 7.19
CA ASN A 15 -5.61 -6.58 6.90
C ASN A 15 -5.39 -7.44 8.15
N ALA A 16 -6.04 -7.05 9.27
CA ALA A 16 -5.97 -7.76 10.54
C ALA A 16 -4.53 -7.96 11.08
N ILE A 17 -3.57 -7.07 10.76
CA ILE A 17 -2.27 -6.98 11.44
C ILE A 17 -2.47 -6.33 12.82
N ARG A 18 -3.41 -5.37 12.90
CA ARG A 18 -3.84 -4.74 14.15
C ARG A 18 -5.34 -4.96 14.31
N LEU A 19 -5.75 -5.28 15.50
CA LEU A 19 -7.18 -5.38 15.82
C LEU A 19 -7.65 -4.08 16.45
N PRO A 20 -8.86 -3.59 16.13
CA PRO A 20 -9.41 -2.42 16.79
C PRO A 20 -9.68 -2.71 18.27
N THR A 21 -9.26 -1.80 19.16
CA THR A 21 -9.53 -1.88 20.62
C THR A 21 -10.96 -1.47 20.95
N GLY A 22 -11.63 -0.79 20.03
CA GLY A 22 -13.04 -0.41 20.12
C GLY A 22 -13.64 -0.26 18.73
N GLY A 23 -14.94 -0.45 18.60
CA GLY A 23 -15.61 -0.50 17.30
C GLY A 23 -15.36 -1.80 16.54
N VAL A 24 -15.65 -1.81 15.26
CA VAL A 24 -15.51 -2.97 14.36
C VAL A 24 -14.89 -2.53 13.03
N CYS A 25 -14.00 -3.35 12.47
CA CYS A 25 -13.50 -3.20 11.12
C CYS A 25 -14.00 -4.39 10.28
N TYR A 26 -14.70 -4.10 9.19
CA TYR A 26 -15.16 -5.11 8.25
C TYR A 26 -14.38 -5.02 6.94
N VAL A 27 -13.98 -6.17 6.43
CA VAL A 27 -13.38 -6.35 5.11
C VAL A 27 -14.24 -7.34 4.34
N ASP A 28 -14.91 -6.88 3.29
CA ASP A 28 -15.81 -7.72 2.50
C ASP A 28 -16.80 -8.52 3.37
N MET A 29 -17.46 -7.83 4.33
CA MET A 29 -18.39 -8.37 5.33
C MET A 29 -17.75 -9.26 6.42
N MET A 30 -16.44 -9.49 6.39
CA MET A 30 -15.71 -10.25 7.41
C MET A 30 -15.26 -9.32 8.55
N ASP A 31 -15.60 -9.63 9.79
CA ASP A 31 -15.07 -8.94 10.98
C ASP A 31 -13.59 -9.30 11.13
N THR A 32 -12.72 -8.29 11.16
CA THR A 32 -11.27 -8.50 11.28
C THR A 32 -10.84 -9.01 12.66
N ARG A 33 -11.70 -8.99 13.65
CA ARG A 33 -11.44 -9.53 15.01
C ARG A 33 -11.67 -11.03 15.10
N ASP A 34 -12.44 -11.61 14.17
CA ASP A 34 -12.66 -13.05 14.13
C ASP A 34 -11.44 -13.73 13.51
N GLU A 35 -10.73 -14.50 14.31
CA GLU A 35 -9.52 -15.21 13.90
C GLU A 35 -9.77 -16.17 12.72
N ASN A 36 -10.98 -16.73 12.59
CA ASN A 36 -11.36 -17.58 11.48
C ASN A 36 -11.34 -16.84 10.12
N ASN A 37 -11.55 -15.52 10.15
CA ASN A 37 -11.54 -14.69 8.96
C ASN A 37 -10.13 -14.20 8.57
N THR A 38 -9.13 -14.34 9.45
CA THR A 38 -7.81 -13.71 9.28
C THR A 38 -7.16 -14.06 7.93
N TYR A 39 -7.22 -15.32 7.52
CA TYR A 39 -6.64 -15.77 6.25
C TYR A 39 -7.33 -15.09 5.04
N GLU A 40 -8.65 -15.12 4.98
CA GLU A 40 -9.41 -14.53 3.86
C GLU A 40 -9.33 -13.00 3.87
N VAL A 41 -9.30 -12.36 5.03
CA VAL A 41 -9.05 -10.91 5.17
C VAL A 41 -7.69 -10.54 4.55
N ARG A 42 -6.61 -11.24 4.90
CA ARG A 42 -5.26 -10.97 4.38
C ARG A 42 -5.09 -11.28 2.90
N LYS A 43 -5.82 -12.27 2.40
CA LYS A 43 -5.90 -12.57 0.97
C LYS A 43 -6.67 -11.48 0.21
N THR A 44 -7.72 -10.93 0.82
CA THR A 44 -8.55 -9.88 0.23
C THR A 44 -7.85 -8.52 0.25
N VAL A 45 -7.23 -8.17 1.40
CA VAL A 45 -6.51 -6.90 1.60
C VAL A 45 -5.07 -7.20 1.96
N SER A 46 -4.17 -6.98 1.05
CA SER A 46 -2.73 -7.14 1.24
C SER A 46 -2.05 -5.80 1.50
N MET A 47 -0.90 -5.82 2.18
CA MET A 47 -0.21 -4.60 2.61
C MET A 47 1.25 -4.59 2.15
N VAL A 48 1.70 -3.42 1.69
CA VAL A 48 3.11 -3.11 1.39
C VAL A 48 3.58 -2.07 2.41
N PHE A 49 4.70 -2.36 3.06
CA PHE A 49 5.27 -1.50 4.10
C PHE A 49 6.20 -0.43 3.53
N GLN A 50 6.47 0.58 4.34
CA GLN A 50 7.31 1.72 3.99
C GLN A 50 8.74 1.32 3.60
N ASN A 51 9.34 0.37 4.32
CA ASN A 51 10.70 -0.12 4.05
C ASN A 51 10.63 -1.50 3.38
N PRO A 52 11.00 -1.62 2.08
CA PRO A 52 11.00 -2.90 1.38
C PRO A 52 12.01 -3.91 1.94
N ASP A 53 13.10 -3.48 2.55
CA ASP A 53 14.09 -4.39 3.14
C ASP A 53 13.53 -5.20 4.33
N ASN A 54 12.46 -4.71 4.97
CA ASN A 54 11.77 -5.45 6.03
C ASN A 54 10.75 -6.46 5.48
N GLN A 55 10.47 -6.43 4.19
CA GLN A 55 9.46 -7.27 3.54
C GLN A 55 10.08 -8.34 2.65
N LEU A 56 11.22 -8.04 1.99
CA LEU A 56 11.93 -8.98 1.13
C LEU A 56 12.74 -9.94 2.00
N VAL A 57 12.50 -11.24 1.86
CA VAL A 57 13.09 -12.30 2.71
C VAL A 57 13.91 -13.30 1.93
N ALA A 58 13.68 -13.46 0.62
CA ALA A 58 14.40 -14.41 -0.23
C ALA A 58 15.72 -13.85 -0.76
N THR A 59 16.59 -14.75 -1.20
CA THR A 59 17.89 -14.41 -1.80
C THR A 59 17.80 -14.09 -3.28
N VAL A 60 16.70 -14.45 -3.93
CA VAL A 60 16.41 -14.23 -5.35
C VAL A 60 15.04 -13.59 -5.50
N VAL A 61 14.91 -12.63 -6.41
CA VAL A 61 13.68 -11.86 -6.63
C VAL A 61 12.46 -12.74 -6.94
N GLU A 62 12.58 -13.71 -7.84
CA GLU A 62 11.44 -14.57 -8.21
C GLU A 62 10.99 -15.46 -7.05
N GLU A 63 11.92 -15.91 -6.20
CA GLU A 63 11.61 -16.67 -4.99
C GLU A 63 10.85 -15.80 -3.97
N ASP A 64 11.24 -14.54 -3.83
CA ASP A 64 10.57 -13.62 -2.92
C ASP A 64 9.11 -13.36 -3.34
N VAL A 65 8.88 -13.16 -4.63
CA VAL A 65 7.53 -12.99 -5.18
C VAL A 65 6.71 -14.29 -5.08
N ALA A 66 7.34 -15.47 -5.18
CA ALA A 66 6.70 -16.77 -5.04
C ALA A 66 6.32 -17.10 -3.59
N PHE A 67 7.05 -16.58 -2.62
CA PHE A 67 6.99 -16.97 -1.21
C PHE A 67 5.57 -17.01 -0.63
N ALA A 68 4.79 -15.95 -0.88
CA ALA A 68 3.40 -15.89 -0.39
C ALA A 68 2.50 -16.94 -1.07
N LEU A 69 2.70 -17.19 -2.37
CA LEU A 69 1.93 -18.17 -3.14
C LEU A 69 2.21 -19.62 -2.69
N GLU A 70 3.47 -19.91 -2.35
CA GLU A 70 3.87 -21.21 -1.81
C GLU A 70 3.19 -21.45 -0.45
N ASN A 71 3.20 -20.45 0.42
CA ASN A 71 2.51 -20.51 1.71
C ASN A 71 0.98 -20.66 1.57
N MET A 72 0.41 -20.18 0.47
CA MET A 72 -1.01 -20.35 0.15
C MET A 72 -1.32 -21.71 -0.48
N GLY A 73 -0.32 -22.56 -0.74
CA GLY A 73 -0.50 -23.86 -1.38
C GLY A 73 -0.89 -23.79 -2.86
N VAL A 74 -0.53 -22.71 -3.56
CA VAL A 74 -0.81 -22.55 -4.99
C VAL A 74 0.01 -23.58 -5.78
N PRO A 75 -0.56 -24.28 -6.81
CA PRO A 75 0.17 -25.23 -7.61
C PRO A 75 1.40 -24.61 -8.30
N PRO A 76 2.55 -25.33 -8.40
CA PRO A 76 3.81 -24.77 -8.93
C PRO A 76 3.70 -24.15 -10.33
N ALA A 77 2.93 -24.76 -11.24
CA ALA A 77 2.72 -24.21 -12.59
C ALA A 77 2.00 -22.85 -12.56
N GLU A 78 1.07 -22.66 -11.63
CA GLU A 78 0.35 -21.41 -11.44
C GLU A 78 1.21 -20.39 -10.73
N ILE A 79 2.03 -20.79 -9.75
CA ILE A 79 3.02 -19.91 -9.09
C ILE A 79 3.91 -19.28 -10.17
N ARG A 80 4.51 -20.09 -11.04
CA ARG A 80 5.39 -19.58 -12.11
C ARG A 80 4.72 -18.52 -12.96
N LYS A 81 3.49 -18.78 -13.40
CA LYS A 81 2.71 -17.84 -14.20
C LYS A 81 2.44 -16.55 -13.44
N ARG A 82 1.95 -16.62 -12.19
CA ARG A 82 1.62 -15.45 -11.38
C ARG A 82 2.84 -14.60 -11.05
N VAL A 83 3.98 -15.23 -10.75
CA VAL A 83 5.26 -14.55 -10.51
C VAL A 83 5.70 -13.79 -11.75
N ASP A 84 5.69 -14.43 -12.92
CA ASP A 84 6.06 -13.81 -14.19
C ASP A 84 5.15 -12.63 -14.52
N ASP A 85 3.84 -12.78 -14.37
CA ASP A 85 2.85 -11.75 -14.64
C ASP A 85 3.00 -10.57 -13.67
N ALA A 86 3.21 -10.83 -12.37
CA ALA A 86 3.43 -9.81 -11.36
C ALA A 86 4.71 -9.01 -11.62
N LEU A 87 5.82 -9.69 -11.92
CA LEU A 87 7.09 -9.01 -12.23
C LEU A 87 7.01 -8.18 -13.50
N ARG A 88 6.29 -8.63 -14.53
CA ARG A 88 6.04 -7.82 -15.73
C ARG A 88 5.18 -6.60 -15.42
N ALA A 89 4.14 -6.76 -14.59
CA ALA A 89 3.25 -5.66 -14.22
C ALA A 89 3.99 -4.50 -13.52
N VAL A 90 5.04 -4.82 -12.76
CA VAL A 90 5.86 -3.79 -12.09
C VAL A 90 7.15 -3.41 -12.84
N GLY A 91 7.37 -3.97 -14.05
CA GLY A 91 8.56 -3.71 -14.88
C GLY A 91 9.85 -4.26 -14.28
N MET A 92 9.78 -5.39 -13.56
CA MET A 92 10.93 -6.01 -12.89
C MET A 92 11.27 -7.41 -13.40
N TYR A 93 10.66 -7.87 -14.48
CA TYR A 93 10.84 -9.23 -14.99
C TYR A 93 12.31 -9.59 -15.32
N GLU A 94 13.06 -8.65 -15.90
CA GLU A 94 14.48 -8.87 -16.25
C GLU A 94 15.39 -9.01 -15.02
N TYR A 95 14.90 -8.62 -13.85
CA TYR A 95 15.61 -8.73 -12.57
C TYR A 95 15.27 -9.98 -11.78
N ARG A 96 14.42 -10.89 -12.31
CA ARG A 96 13.87 -12.04 -11.58
C ARG A 96 14.91 -12.96 -10.95
N ALA A 97 16.05 -13.17 -11.63
CA ALA A 97 17.15 -14.02 -11.16
C ALA A 97 18.19 -13.25 -10.31
N GLN A 98 17.98 -11.98 -10.05
CA GLN A 98 18.93 -11.17 -9.26
C GLN A 98 18.65 -11.27 -7.77
N ALA A 99 19.68 -10.97 -7.00
CA ALA A 99 19.55 -10.87 -5.55
C ALA A 99 18.99 -9.47 -5.16
N PRO A 100 17.99 -9.38 -4.25
CA PRO A 100 17.37 -8.13 -3.85
C PRO A 100 18.35 -7.07 -3.34
N HIS A 101 19.43 -7.46 -2.66
CA HIS A 101 20.44 -6.53 -2.14
C HIS A 101 21.22 -5.73 -3.22
N ARG A 102 21.17 -6.17 -4.47
CA ARG A 102 21.79 -5.48 -5.62
C ARG A 102 20.90 -4.41 -6.26
N LEU A 103 19.68 -4.28 -5.78
CA LEU A 103 18.66 -3.44 -6.38
C LEU A 103 18.56 -2.08 -5.66
N SER A 104 18.16 -1.05 -6.40
CA SER A 104 17.84 0.26 -5.83
C SER A 104 16.59 0.19 -4.94
N GLY A 105 16.39 1.16 -4.04
CA GLY A 105 15.22 1.23 -3.19
C GLY A 105 13.90 1.20 -3.98
N GLY A 106 13.82 1.93 -5.09
CA GLY A 106 12.63 1.91 -5.96
C GLY A 106 12.39 0.57 -6.65
N GLN A 107 13.46 -0.14 -7.03
CA GLN A 107 13.35 -1.50 -7.58
C GLN A 107 12.88 -2.49 -6.51
N LYS A 108 13.45 -2.44 -5.31
CA LYS A 108 13.00 -3.26 -4.16
C LYS A 108 11.53 -3.01 -3.82
N GLN A 109 11.11 -1.75 -3.82
CA GLN A 109 9.70 -1.40 -3.55
C GLN A 109 8.77 -1.98 -4.62
N ARG A 110 9.14 -1.94 -5.89
CA ARG A 110 8.35 -2.56 -6.97
C ARG A 110 8.30 -4.08 -6.83
N ILE A 111 9.36 -4.74 -6.36
CA ILE A 111 9.35 -6.18 -6.08
C ILE A 111 8.43 -6.50 -4.89
N ALA A 112 8.47 -5.71 -3.81
CA ALA A 112 7.55 -5.87 -2.69
C ALA A 112 6.07 -5.74 -3.16
N ILE A 113 5.79 -4.80 -4.07
CA ILE A 113 4.47 -4.68 -4.71
C ILE A 113 4.18 -5.92 -5.56
N ALA A 114 5.14 -6.45 -6.34
CA ALA A 114 4.96 -7.67 -7.14
C ALA A 114 4.56 -8.87 -6.28
N GLY A 115 5.24 -9.09 -5.14
CA GLY A 115 4.90 -10.15 -4.19
C GLY A 115 3.46 -10.07 -3.69
N VAL A 116 2.98 -8.84 -3.45
CA VAL A 116 1.60 -8.62 -3.02
C VAL A 116 0.60 -8.86 -4.14
N ILE A 117 0.82 -8.34 -5.34
CA ILE A 117 -0.13 -8.50 -6.45
C ILE A 117 -0.17 -9.92 -7.02
N ALA A 118 0.90 -10.70 -6.87
CA ALA A 118 0.92 -12.11 -7.26
C ALA A 118 -0.15 -12.94 -6.52
N MET A 119 -0.53 -12.54 -5.30
CA MET A 119 -1.63 -13.13 -4.54
C MET A 119 -3.01 -12.80 -5.13
N MET A 120 -3.10 -11.86 -6.07
CA MET A 120 -4.35 -11.38 -6.69
C MET A 120 -5.34 -10.80 -5.67
N PRO A 121 -4.92 -9.87 -4.80
CA PRO A 121 -5.81 -9.27 -3.80
C PRO A 121 -6.86 -8.36 -4.44
N ARG A 122 -7.98 -8.14 -3.76
CA ARG A 122 -8.99 -7.15 -4.19
C ARG A 122 -8.60 -5.72 -3.80
N CYS A 123 -7.79 -5.59 -2.75
CA CYS A 123 -7.30 -4.30 -2.25
C CYS A 123 -5.84 -4.39 -1.83
N VAL A 124 -5.06 -3.37 -2.15
CA VAL A 124 -3.67 -3.22 -1.69
C VAL A 124 -3.55 -1.93 -0.89
N VAL A 125 -3.03 -2.06 0.33
CA VAL A 125 -2.68 -0.94 1.20
C VAL A 125 -1.19 -0.68 1.06
N LEU A 126 -0.82 0.53 0.68
CA LEU A 126 0.56 0.99 0.52
C LEU A 126 0.86 2.02 1.61
N ASP A 127 1.69 1.66 2.58
CA ASP A 127 2.04 2.55 3.69
C ASP A 127 3.33 3.32 3.37
N GLU A 128 3.18 4.57 2.94
CA GLU A 128 4.27 5.48 2.54
C GLU A 128 5.29 4.85 1.57
N PRO A 129 4.86 4.21 0.47
CA PRO A 129 5.72 3.36 -0.38
C PRO A 129 6.83 4.14 -1.10
N THR A 130 6.81 5.45 -1.05
CA THR A 130 7.74 6.35 -1.76
C THR A 130 8.62 7.18 -0.82
N ALA A 131 8.43 7.06 0.51
CA ALA A 131 9.08 7.94 1.50
C ALA A 131 10.62 7.87 1.48
N MET A 132 11.18 6.71 1.11
CA MET A 132 12.63 6.46 1.10
C MET A 132 13.23 6.49 -0.32
N LEU A 133 12.49 7.00 -1.30
CA LEU A 133 12.88 6.93 -2.71
C LEU A 133 13.32 8.30 -3.24
N ASP A 134 14.26 8.26 -4.16
CA ASP A 134 14.62 9.40 -5.00
C ASP A 134 13.45 9.81 -5.92
N PRO A 135 13.49 11.00 -6.55
CA PRO A 135 12.39 11.48 -7.37
C PRO A 135 12.06 10.56 -8.57
N GLN A 136 13.04 9.83 -9.10
CA GLN A 136 12.81 8.89 -10.21
C GLN A 136 12.09 7.64 -9.70
N GLY A 137 12.62 6.99 -8.65
CA GLY A 137 12.00 5.80 -8.04
C GLY A 137 10.57 6.07 -7.56
N ARG A 138 10.31 7.28 -7.02
CA ARG A 138 8.96 7.71 -6.65
C ARG A 138 8.02 7.72 -7.86
N ARG A 139 8.41 8.31 -8.99
CA ARG A 139 7.59 8.32 -10.22
C ARG A 139 7.33 6.92 -10.72
N GLU A 140 8.34 6.05 -10.70
CA GLU A 140 8.22 4.66 -11.17
C GLU A 140 7.22 3.87 -10.30
N VAL A 141 7.32 3.96 -8.97
CA VAL A 141 6.37 3.32 -8.03
C VAL A 141 4.97 3.87 -8.21
N MET A 142 4.80 5.20 -8.32
CA MET A 142 3.48 5.80 -8.52
C MET A 142 2.85 5.44 -9.87
N ASN A 143 3.64 5.19 -10.91
CA ASN A 143 3.15 4.66 -12.18
C ASN A 143 2.58 3.24 -11.99
N VAL A 144 3.31 2.36 -11.30
CA VAL A 144 2.82 1.02 -10.96
C VAL A 144 1.52 1.10 -10.18
N VAL A 145 1.44 1.91 -9.14
CA VAL A 145 0.23 2.10 -8.31
C VAL A 145 -0.98 2.48 -9.15
N ARG A 146 -0.81 3.40 -10.10
CA ARG A 146 -1.89 3.79 -11.03
C ARG A 146 -2.32 2.65 -11.95
N GLU A 147 -1.37 1.87 -12.45
CA GLU A 147 -1.67 0.74 -13.32
C GLU A 147 -2.41 -0.38 -12.58
N LEU A 148 -2.08 -0.65 -11.33
CA LEU A 148 -2.81 -1.60 -10.48
C LEU A 148 -4.30 -1.28 -10.42
N ASN A 149 -4.65 -0.02 -10.22
CA ASN A 149 -6.04 0.38 -10.18
C ASN A 149 -6.69 0.37 -11.59
N ARG A 150 -6.02 0.96 -12.60
CA ARG A 150 -6.63 1.18 -13.93
C ARG A 150 -6.73 -0.09 -14.77
N LYS A 151 -5.68 -0.94 -14.77
CA LYS A 151 -5.60 -2.14 -15.62
C LYS A 151 -6.13 -3.38 -14.92
N PHE A 152 -5.83 -3.53 -13.62
CA PHE A 152 -6.16 -4.74 -12.87
C PHE A 152 -7.40 -4.59 -12.00
N GLY A 153 -7.97 -3.39 -11.91
CA GLY A 153 -9.18 -3.13 -11.10
C GLY A 153 -8.97 -3.27 -9.60
N ILE A 154 -7.71 -3.31 -9.14
CA ILE A 154 -7.37 -3.45 -7.73
C ILE A 154 -7.68 -2.13 -7.01
N THR A 155 -8.40 -2.20 -5.90
CA THR A 155 -8.55 -1.03 -5.02
C THR A 155 -7.20 -0.71 -4.37
N VAL A 156 -6.76 0.54 -4.45
CA VAL A 156 -5.51 0.97 -3.83
C VAL A 156 -5.79 1.98 -2.72
N ILE A 157 -5.33 1.68 -1.52
CA ILE A 157 -5.30 2.59 -0.38
C ILE A 157 -3.85 3.07 -0.21
N LEU A 158 -3.58 4.30 -0.61
CA LEU A 158 -2.26 4.91 -0.52
C LEU A 158 -2.18 5.81 0.71
N ILE A 159 -1.29 5.47 1.64
CA ILE A 159 -0.93 6.36 2.75
C ILE A 159 0.28 7.18 2.30
N THR A 160 0.15 8.49 2.33
CA THR A 160 1.22 9.40 1.97
C THR A 160 1.12 10.71 2.74
N HIS A 161 2.23 11.38 2.88
CA HIS A 161 2.31 12.79 3.31
C HIS A 161 2.64 13.73 2.14
N HIS A 162 2.85 13.19 0.94
CA HIS A 162 3.13 13.93 -0.28
C HIS A 162 1.85 14.36 -0.99
N MET A 163 1.69 15.67 -1.18
CA MET A 163 0.48 16.23 -1.78
C MET A 163 0.36 15.89 -3.28
N ASP A 164 1.48 15.85 -4.00
CA ASP A 164 1.58 15.47 -5.41
C ASP A 164 1.12 14.03 -5.68
N GLU A 165 1.23 13.14 -4.70
CA GLU A 165 0.68 11.78 -4.76
C GLU A 165 -0.82 11.78 -4.44
N ALA A 166 -1.23 12.49 -3.40
CA ALA A 166 -2.62 12.54 -2.97
C ALA A 166 -3.57 13.15 -4.01
N VAL A 167 -3.08 14.14 -4.79
CA VAL A 167 -3.85 14.75 -5.89
C VAL A 167 -4.23 13.75 -6.99
N GLN A 168 -3.48 12.65 -7.12
CA GLN A 168 -3.72 11.62 -8.15
C GLN A 168 -4.79 10.59 -7.74
N ALA A 169 -5.25 10.62 -6.48
CA ALA A 169 -6.29 9.71 -5.99
C ALA A 169 -7.68 10.14 -6.46
N GLN A 170 -8.63 9.21 -6.46
CA GLN A 170 -10.05 9.51 -6.68
C GLN A 170 -10.74 10.07 -5.43
N ARG A 171 -10.25 9.70 -4.24
CA ARG A 171 -10.76 10.12 -2.92
C ARG A 171 -9.59 10.34 -1.98
N VAL A 172 -9.66 11.38 -1.18
CA VAL A 172 -8.66 11.73 -0.17
C VAL A 172 -9.31 11.79 1.19
N VAL A 173 -8.72 11.08 2.15
CA VAL A 173 -9.10 11.14 3.57
C VAL A 173 -7.97 11.80 4.35
N VAL A 174 -8.25 12.90 5.00
CA VAL A 174 -7.28 13.64 5.83
C VAL A 174 -7.44 13.24 7.29
N MET A 175 -6.38 12.72 7.89
CA MET A 175 -6.36 12.31 9.29
C MET A 175 -5.49 13.24 10.14
N HIS A 176 -5.92 13.51 11.37
CA HIS A 176 -5.18 14.26 12.38
C HIS A 176 -5.50 13.75 13.78
N LYS A 177 -4.48 13.41 14.58
CA LYS A 177 -4.62 12.92 15.97
C LYS A 177 -5.68 11.84 16.13
N GLY A 178 -5.68 10.83 15.23
CA GLY A 178 -6.61 9.71 15.27
C GLY A 178 -8.01 9.98 14.70
N ASN A 179 -8.32 11.20 14.28
CA ASN A 179 -9.62 11.57 13.75
C ASN A 179 -9.57 11.83 12.23
N VAL A 180 -10.67 11.51 11.55
CA VAL A 180 -10.90 11.93 10.16
C VAL A 180 -11.37 13.39 10.19
N LEU A 181 -10.56 14.29 9.61
CA LEU A 181 -10.90 15.69 9.50
C LEU A 181 -11.67 16.03 8.24
N MET A 182 -11.30 15.41 7.13
CA MET A 182 -11.86 15.69 5.81
C MET A 182 -11.89 14.41 5.00
N ASP A 183 -12.91 14.29 4.17
CA ASP A 183 -13.12 13.17 3.24
C ASP A 183 -13.80 13.71 1.99
N GLY A 184 -13.23 13.46 0.82
CA GLY A 184 -13.76 13.97 -0.44
C GLY A 184 -12.81 13.78 -1.61
N THR A 185 -13.14 14.39 -2.73
CA THR A 185 -12.25 14.42 -3.91
C THR A 185 -11.02 15.30 -3.64
N PRO A 186 -9.90 15.07 -4.34
CA PRO A 186 -8.72 15.93 -4.22
C PRO A 186 -9.07 17.42 -4.39
N ARG A 187 -9.92 17.74 -5.36
CA ARG A 187 -10.33 19.14 -5.61
C ARG A 187 -11.05 19.76 -4.40
N GLU A 188 -11.97 19.04 -3.80
CA GLU A 188 -12.71 19.52 -2.62
C GLU A 188 -11.77 19.71 -1.42
N ILE A 189 -10.87 18.73 -1.19
CA ILE A 189 -9.94 18.77 -0.05
C ILE A 189 -8.96 19.93 -0.21
N PHE A 190 -8.26 20.04 -1.35
CA PHE A 190 -7.19 21.02 -1.51
C PHE A 190 -7.69 22.47 -1.64
N THR A 191 -8.91 22.70 -2.15
CA THR A 191 -9.51 24.05 -2.13
C THR A 191 -9.94 24.50 -0.73
N GLN A 192 -10.17 23.57 0.21
CA GLN A 192 -10.55 23.89 1.58
C GLN A 192 -9.34 24.07 2.53
N VAL A 193 -8.21 23.41 2.22
CA VAL A 193 -6.99 23.46 3.04
C VAL A 193 -6.48 24.89 3.17
N ASP A 194 -6.50 25.70 2.12
CA ASP A 194 -6.08 27.10 2.15
C ASP A 194 -6.96 27.95 3.11
N LYS A 195 -8.25 27.64 3.20
CA LYS A 195 -9.18 28.33 4.12
C LYS A 195 -8.98 27.93 5.58
N GLN A 196 -8.54 26.70 5.86
CA GLN A 196 -8.36 26.19 7.23
C GLN A 196 -6.97 26.49 7.78
N ILE A 197 -5.92 26.45 6.96
CA ILE A 197 -4.56 26.86 7.37
C ILE A 197 -4.55 28.34 7.74
N GLY A 198 -5.25 29.19 6.98
CA GLY A 198 -5.43 30.63 7.34
C GLY A 198 -6.15 30.84 8.67
N ARG A 199 -7.07 29.96 9.06
CA ARG A 199 -7.79 30.03 10.34
C ARG A 199 -7.01 29.45 11.53
N ALA A 200 -6.20 28.40 11.31
CA ALA A 200 -5.37 27.81 12.36
C ALA A 200 -4.19 28.73 12.74
N SER A 201 -3.56 29.39 11.77
CA SER A 201 -2.48 30.36 12.03
C SER A 201 -2.95 31.63 12.74
N CYS A 202 -4.24 31.97 12.67
CA CYS A 202 -4.83 33.07 13.45
C CYS A 202 -5.17 32.70 14.91
N ARG A 203 -5.32 31.38 15.22
CA ARG A 203 -5.66 30.96 16.61
C ARG A 203 -4.44 30.71 17.49
N GLU A 204 -3.25 30.58 16.93
CA GLU A 204 -2.01 30.41 17.70
C GLU A 204 -1.30 31.74 18.01
N ARG A 205 -1.92 32.88 17.70
CA ARG A 205 -1.39 34.25 18.01
C ARG A 205 -2.26 35.06 18.99
N VAL A 206 -2.93 34.40 19.91
CA VAL A 206 -3.58 35.05 21.04
C VAL A 206 -3.12 34.43 22.34
#